data_d31ea731442ccccc6f9560c9b609c40e
#
_entry.id   d31ea731442ccccc6f9560c9b609c40e
#
_cell.length_a   1.000
_cell.length_b   1.000
_cell.length_c   1.000
_cell.angle_alpha   90.00
_cell.angle_beta   90.00
_cell.angle_gamma   90.00
#
_symmetry.space_group_name_H-M   'P 1'
#
loop_
_entity.id
_entity.type
_entity.pdbx_description
1 polymer ?
#
loop_
_entity_poly.entity_id
_entity_poly.type
_entity_poly.pdbx_seq_one_letter_code
_entity_poly.pdbx_strand_id
1 'polypeptide(L)'
;MKAAIRKNYCNPEKIKIEEIETPSPKSNEVLVKVHATNINRTDCANLTAKPFIMRFVLGFLKPKKIILGTDFAGVVSKVGTDVTSIKEGDKVFGFFDTGLESQAEFLITKPGNLYPIPNEVDFKSAAASLEGAHYVYTFIHKVNLKPGDKVLINGATGGIGSALLQFVKTF
;
A
#
# COMPACT_ATOMS: atom_id res chain seq x y z
N MET A 1 -9.30 -17.96 1.62
CA MET A 1 -8.66 -16.90 2.43
C MET A 1 -9.68 -15.93 2.95
N LYS A 2 -9.42 -15.33 4.12
CA LYS A 2 -10.26 -14.26 4.66
C LYS A 2 -9.88 -12.93 4.02
N ALA A 3 -10.89 -12.10 3.69
CA ALA A 3 -10.69 -10.77 3.12
C ALA A 3 -11.77 -9.79 3.61
N ALA A 4 -11.39 -8.50 3.74
CA ALA A 4 -12.32 -7.41 4.03
C ALA A 4 -12.96 -6.93 2.73
N ILE A 5 -14.23 -7.23 2.52
CA ILE A 5 -14.92 -7.06 1.25
C ILE A 5 -15.95 -5.94 1.32
N ARG A 6 -15.99 -5.14 0.26
CA ARG A 6 -17.08 -4.22 -0.08
C ARG A 6 -17.61 -4.52 -1.49
N LYS A 7 -18.92 -4.54 -1.66
CA LYS A 7 -19.55 -4.74 -2.99
C LYS A 7 -19.93 -3.42 -3.67
N ASN A 8 -19.99 -2.34 -2.91
CA ASN A 8 -20.32 -0.99 -3.38
C ASN A 8 -19.46 0.04 -2.66
N TYR A 9 -19.45 1.29 -3.13
CA TYR A 9 -18.94 2.41 -2.35
C TYR A 9 -19.81 2.59 -1.12
N CYS A 10 -19.22 2.64 0.07
CA CYS A 10 -19.96 2.56 1.31
C CYS A 10 -19.20 3.20 2.48
N ASN A 11 -19.87 3.28 3.62
CA ASN A 11 -19.22 3.58 4.90
C ASN A 11 -18.56 2.32 5.49
N PRO A 12 -17.60 2.47 6.42
CA PRO A 12 -16.84 1.37 7.01
C PRO A 12 -17.69 0.24 7.61
N GLU A 13 -18.85 0.57 8.20
CA GLU A 13 -19.74 -0.40 8.84
C GLU A 13 -20.34 -1.45 7.87
N LYS A 14 -20.23 -1.18 6.56
CA LYS A 14 -20.71 -2.10 5.51
C LYS A 14 -19.64 -3.05 4.98
N ILE A 15 -18.40 -2.91 5.44
CA ILE A 15 -17.34 -3.87 5.13
C ILE A 15 -17.62 -5.18 5.86
N LYS A 16 -17.46 -6.30 5.16
CA LYS A 16 -17.64 -7.63 5.72
C LYS A 16 -16.37 -8.45 5.57
N ILE A 17 -16.06 -9.24 6.58
CA ILE A 17 -15.03 -10.28 6.45
C ILE A 17 -15.71 -11.50 5.84
N GLU A 18 -15.28 -11.86 4.64
CA GLU A 18 -15.80 -13.02 3.91
C GLU A 18 -14.64 -13.99 3.62
N GLU A 19 -14.96 -15.28 3.56
CA GLU A 19 -14.05 -16.29 3.03
C GLU A 19 -14.21 -16.38 1.51
N ILE A 20 -13.10 -16.23 0.80
CA ILE A 20 -13.03 -16.32 -0.66
C ILE A 20 -11.93 -17.26 -1.07
N GLU A 21 -11.92 -17.68 -2.34
CA GLU A 21 -10.85 -18.50 -2.88
C GLU A 21 -9.51 -17.74 -2.84
N THR A 22 -8.44 -18.44 -2.46
CA THR A 22 -7.09 -17.88 -2.52
C THR A 22 -6.66 -17.82 -3.98
N PRO A 23 -6.29 -16.64 -4.50
CA PRO A 23 -5.94 -16.52 -5.91
C PRO A 23 -4.62 -17.21 -6.24
N SER A 24 -4.45 -17.65 -7.49
CA SER A 24 -3.19 -18.18 -8.00
C SER A 24 -2.51 -17.15 -8.90
N PRO A 25 -1.19 -16.90 -8.75
CA PRO A 25 -0.48 -15.94 -9.56
C PRO A 25 -0.32 -16.45 -11.00
N LYS A 26 -0.41 -15.53 -11.97
CA LYS A 26 -0.04 -15.77 -13.37
C LYS A 26 1.47 -15.84 -13.51
N SER A 27 1.95 -16.14 -14.73
CA SER A 27 3.38 -16.30 -15.00
C SER A 27 4.25 -15.11 -14.60
N ASN A 28 3.71 -13.88 -14.67
CA ASN A 28 4.42 -12.64 -14.35
C ASN A 28 3.96 -11.99 -13.03
N GLU A 29 3.31 -12.74 -12.15
CA GLU A 29 2.74 -12.26 -10.89
C GLU A 29 3.35 -12.99 -9.68
N VAL A 30 3.18 -12.39 -8.52
CA VAL A 30 3.64 -12.90 -7.22
C VAL A 30 2.46 -12.96 -6.27
N LEU A 31 2.28 -14.09 -5.58
CA LEU A 31 1.37 -14.24 -4.46
C LEU A 31 2.12 -13.95 -3.16
N VAL A 32 1.62 -12.99 -2.40
CA VAL A 32 2.19 -12.62 -1.10
C VAL A 32 1.22 -12.97 0.01
N LYS A 33 1.70 -13.64 1.05
CA LYS A 33 1.01 -13.83 2.32
C LYS A 33 1.17 -12.55 3.13
N VAL A 34 0.08 -11.84 3.38
CA VAL A 34 0.09 -10.57 4.12
C VAL A 34 0.27 -10.83 5.62
N HIS A 35 1.24 -10.16 6.23
CA HIS A 35 1.49 -10.18 7.67
C HIS A 35 1.05 -8.89 8.35
N ALA A 36 1.12 -7.77 7.64
CA ALA A 36 0.65 -6.48 8.11
C ALA A 36 0.13 -5.64 6.93
N THR A 37 -0.89 -4.88 7.18
CA THR A 37 -1.42 -3.81 6.32
C THR A 37 -1.84 -2.65 7.21
N ASN A 38 -1.92 -1.44 6.68
CA ASN A 38 -2.47 -0.31 7.41
C ASN A 38 -3.84 0.09 6.86
N ILE A 39 -4.48 1.03 7.53
CA ILE A 39 -5.66 1.73 7.04
C ILE A 39 -5.29 3.21 7.03
N ASN A 40 -5.26 3.78 5.83
CA ASN A 40 -4.84 5.16 5.62
C ASN A 40 -5.96 6.00 4.98
N ARG A 41 -5.66 7.28 4.72
CA ARG A 41 -6.62 8.20 4.13
C ARG A 41 -7.00 7.81 2.69
N THR A 42 -6.07 7.22 1.95
CA THR A 42 -6.29 6.73 0.58
C THR A 42 -7.28 5.56 0.57
N ASP A 43 -7.21 4.66 1.55
CA ASP A 43 -8.21 3.60 1.72
C ASP A 43 -9.61 4.17 1.98
N CYS A 44 -9.72 5.20 2.82
CA CYS A 44 -10.99 5.88 3.07
C CYS A 44 -11.55 6.54 1.79
N ALA A 45 -10.69 7.19 1.01
CA ALA A 45 -11.08 7.77 -0.27
C ALA A 45 -11.51 6.68 -1.28
N ASN A 46 -10.77 5.59 -1.34
CA ASN A 46 -11.11 4.43 -2.16
C ASN A 46 -12.45 3.80 -1.74
N LEU A 47 -12.67 3.64 -0.43
CA LEU A 47 -13.89 3.05 0.12
C LEU A 47 -15.15 3.84 -0.27
N THR A 48 -15.09 5.16 -0.15
CA THR A 48 -16.23 6.05 -0.35
C THR A 48 -16.32 6.63 -1.76
N ALA A 49 -15.27 6.50 -2.57
CA ALA A 49 -15.05 7.20 -3.84
C ALA A 49 -15.29 8.72 -3.71
N LYS A 50 -14.70 9.33 -2.69
CA LYS A 50 -14.73 10.77 -2.46
C LYS A 50 -13.32 11.36 -2.59
N PRO A 51 -13.13 12.47 -3.34
CA PRO A 51 -14.15 13.21 -4.10
C PRO A 51 -14.70 12.39 -5.29
N PHE A 52 -15.84 12.79 -5.85
CA PHE A 52 -16.56 12.05 -6.91
C PHE A 52 -15.70 11.67 -8.12
N ILE A 53 -14.71 12.50 -8.45
CA ILE A 53 -13.76 12.25 -9.55
C ILE A 53 -13.02 10.90 -9.39
N MET A 54 -12.88 10.39 -8.18
CA MET A 54 -12.26 9.08 -7.92
C MET A 54 -13.02 7.92 -8.62
N ARG A 55 -14.31 8.07 -8.91
CA ARG A 55 -15.12 7.06 -9.61
C ARG A 55 -14.66 6.79 -11.04
N PHE A 56 -14.05 7.76 -11.70
CA PHE A 56 -13.50 7.55 -13.05
C PHE A 56 -12.32 6.57 -13.03
N VAL A 57 -11.56 6.54 -11.95
CA VAL A 57 -10.41 5.64 -11.77
C VAL A 57 -10.85 4.31 -11.14
N LEU A 58 -11.61 4.39 -10.05
CA LEU A 58 -11.97 3.23 -9.21
C LEU A 58 -13.13 2.40 -9.76
N GLY A 59 -13.92 2.97 -10.68
CA GLY A 59 -15.13 2.39 -11.25
C GLY A 59 -16.35 3.31 -11.06
N PHE A 60 -17.03 3.65 -12.13
CA PHE A 60 -18.06 4.70 -12.11
C PHE A 60 -19.29 4.33 -11.27
N LEU A 61 -19.87 3.15 -11.49
CA LEU A 61 -21.06 2.68 -10.77
C LEU A 61 -20.71 1.86 -9.53
N LYS A 62 -19.70 0.99 -9.66
CA LYS A 62 -19.24 0.09 -8.60
C LYS A 62 -17.70 0.05 -8.57
N PRO A 63 -17.11 -0.26 -7.41
CA PRO A 63 -15.66 -0.43 -7.35
C PRO A 63 -15.21 -1.60 -8.24
N LYS A 64 -14.12 -1.40 -8.97
CA LYS A 64 -13.46 -2.45 -9.76
C LYS A 64 -12.83 -3.50 -8.85
N LYS A 65 -12.28 -3.06 -7.71
CA LYS A 65 -11.69 -3.91 -6.67
C LYS A 65 -12.63 -3.94 -5.48
N ILE A 66 -12.97 -5.13 -5.04
CA ILE A 66 -13.87 -5.34 -3.89
C ILE A 66 -13.13 -5.41 -2.56
N ILE A 67 -11.84 -5.71 -2.57
CA ILE A 67 -10.95 -5.70 -1.42
C ILE A 67 -10.19 -4.37 -1.42
N LEU A 68 -10.01 -3.78 -0.24
CA LEU A 68 -9.26 -2.54 -0.04
C LEU A 68 -7.79 -2.84 0.32
N GLY A 69 -7.06 -1.78 0.62
CA GLY A 69 -5.67 -1.81 1.06
C GLY A 69 -4.70 -1.35 -0.01
N THR A 70 -3.93 -0.35 0.34
CA THR A 70 -2.91 0.29 -0.52
C THR A 70 -1.50 -0.12 -0.14
N ASP A 71 -1.29 -0.48 1.13
CA ASP A 71 0.00 -0.87 1.69
C ASP A 71 -0.04 -2.28 2.24
N PHE A 72 1.10 -2.94 2.22
CA PHE A 72 1.27 -4.21 2.91
C PHE A 72 2.74 -4.50 3.21
N ALA A 73 2.94 -5.41 4.14
CA ALA A 73 4.18 -6.13 4.35
C ALA A 73 3.87 -7.61 4.56
N GLY A 74 4.68 -8.49 4.00
CA GLY A 74 4.42 -9.91 4.03
C GLY A 74 5.56 -10.76 3.51
N VAL A 75 5.26 -12.03 3.26
CA VAL A 75 6.20 -13.02 2.74
C VAL A 75 5.70 -13.55 1.41
N VAL A 76 6.58 -13.63 0.43
CA VAL A 76 6.28 -14.23 -0.87
C VAL A 76 5.94 -15.69 -0.68
N SER A 77 4.71 -16.06 -1.06
CA SER A 77 4.19 -17.43 -0.91
C SER A 77 4.33 -18.24 -2.19
N LYS A 78 4.23 -17.58 -3.35
CA LYS A 78 4.38 -18.23 -4.65
C LYS A 78 4.79 -17.21 -5.71
N VAL A 79 5.61 -17.63 -6.66
CA VAL A 79 6.02 -16.80 -7.81
C VAL A 79 5.55 -17.42 -9.12
N GLY A 80 5.22 -16.59 -10.08
CA GLY A 80 4.94 -17.03 -11.46
C GLY A 80 6.21 -17.43 -12.20
N THR A 81 6.08 -18.22 -13.24
CA THR A 81 7.20 -18.83 -13.98
C THR A 81 8.17 -17.82 -14.61
N ASP A 82 7.69 -16.61 -14.91
CA ASP A 82 8.48 -15.55 -15.57
C ASP A 82 9.12 -14.59 -14.55
N VAL A 83 8.87 -14.81 -13.24
CA VAL A 83 9.41 -13.96 -12.18
C VAL A 83 10.79 -14.49 -11.76
N THR A 84 11.83 -13.68 -11.97
CA THR A 84 13.23 -14.03 -11.66
C THR A 84 13.87 -13.17 -10.58
N SER A 85 13.26 -11.99 -10.27
CA SER A 85 13.83 -10.98 -9.37
C SER A 85 13.49 -11.20 -7.90
N ILE A 86 12.53 -12.08 -7.59
CA ILE A 86 11.98 -12.35 -6.25
C ILE A 86 11.72 -13.84 -6.14
N LYS A 87 11.89 -14.41 -4.96
CA LYS A 87 11.68 -15.85 -4.69
C LYS A 87 10.74 -16.09 -3.52
N GLU A 88 10.21 -17.28 -3.44
CA GLU A 88 9.41 -17.74 -2.30
C GLU A 88 10.23 -17.63 -0.99
N GLY A 89 9.56 -17.15 0.06
CA GLY A 89 10.16 -16.87 1.36
C GLY A 89 10.73 -15.45 1.52
N ASP A 90 10.87 -14.68 0.46
CA ASP A 90 11.35 -13.29 0.57
C ASP A 90 10.38 -12.44 1.38
N LYS A 91 10.92 -11.63 2.32
CA LYS A 91 10.16 -10.63 3.06
C LYS A 91 10.05 -9.38 2.21
N VAL A 92 8.83 -8.97 1.90
CA VAL A 92 8.54 -7.87 0.99
C VAL A 92 7.50 -6.93 1.54
N PHE A 93 7.56 -5.68 1.11
CA PHE A 93 6.52 -4.69 1.33
C PHE A 93 6.23 -3.93 0.05
N GLY A 94 5.08 -3.28 -0.02
CA GLY A 94 4.67 -2.56 -1.22
C GLY A 94 3.55 -1.57 -0.95
N PHE A 95 3.46 -0.58 -1.85
CA PHE A 95 2.45 0.47 -1.84
C PHE A 95 1.95 0.75 -3.25
N PHE A 96 0.65 0.99 -3.39
CA PHE A 96 0.05 1.42 -4.65
C PHE A 96 -1.25 2.21 -4.43
N ASP A 97 -1.30 3.49 -4.86
CA ASP A 97 -2.40 4.42 -4.62
C ASP A 97 -3.78 3.90 -5.04
N THR A 98 -3.87 3.15 -6.14
CA THR A 98 -5.15 2.59 -6.61
C THR A 98 -5.53 1.28 -5.95
N GLY A 99 -4.79 0.86 -4.92
CA GLY A 99 -5.03 -0.32 -4.10
C GLY A 99 -4.32 -1.57 -4.61
N LEU A 100 -3.88 -2.38 -3.64
CA LEU A 100 -3.23 -3.68 -3.81
C LEU A 100 -4.10 -4.85 -3.31
N GLU A 101 -5.31 -4.54 -2.80
CA GLU A 101 -6.20 -5.53 -2.19
C GLU A 101 -5.59 -6.21 -0.95
N SER A 102 -4.77 -5.44 -0.21
CA SER A 102 -3.95 -5.94 0.90
C SER A 102 -4.72 -6.20 2.20
N GLN A 103 -5.99 -5.77 2.29
CA GLN A 103 -6.85 -6.10 3.44
C GLN A 103 -7.43 -7.52 3.30
N ALA A 104 -6.55 -8.49 3.02
CA ALA A 104 -6.81 -9.92 2.89
C ALA A 104 -5.59 -10.73 3.38
N GLU A 105 -5.75 -12.04 3.61
CA GLU A 105 -4.64 -12.91 4.01
C GLU A 105 -3.58 -13.08 2.91
N PHE A 106 -4.00 -12.97 1.64
CA PHE A 106 -3.11 -13.03 0.48
C PHE A 106 -3.49 -11.97 -0.55
N LEU A 107 -2.50 -11.49 -1.27
CA LEU A 107 -2.68 -10.61 -2.43
C LEU A 107 -1.83 -11.06 -3.61
N ILE A 108 -2.26 -10.69 -4.82
CA ILE A 108 -1.44 -10.83 -6.03
C ILE A 108 -0.97 -9.46 -6.48
N THR A 109 0.31 -9.38 -6.85
CA THR A 109 0.88 -8.16 -7.42
C THR A 109 2.01 -8.49 -8.40
N LYS A 110 2.52 -7.47 -9.09
CA LYS A 110 3.68 -7.60 -9.97
C LYS A 110 4.98 -7.42 -9.18
N PRO A 111 6.09 -8.07 -9.59
CA PRO A 111 7.39 -7.90 -8.93
C PRO A 111 7.83 -6.45 -8.77
N GLY A 112 7.55 -5.59 -9.74
CA GLY A 112 7.89 -4.16 -9.71
C GLY A 112 7.19 -3.33 -8.62
N ASN A 113 6.18 -3.90 -7.95
CA ASN A 113 5.50 -3.27 -6.81
C ASN A 113 6.03 -3.77 -5.46
N LEU A 114 7.07 -4.61 -5.47
CA LEU A 114 7.61 -5.27 -4.30
C LEU A 114 9.02 -4.77 -4.00
N TYR A 115 9.26 -4.46 -2.74
CA TYR A 115 10.57 -4.07 -2.23
C TYR A 115 10.97 -5.00 -1.09
N PRO A 116 12.25 -5.37 -0.96
CA PRO A 116 12.72 -6.19 0.15
C PRO A 116 12.63 -5.41 1.46
N ILE A 117 12.16 -6.07 2.52
CA ILE A 117 12.17 -5.51 3.87
C ILE A 117 13.58 -5.67 4.45
N PRO A 118 14.24 -4.59 4.94
CA PRO A 118 15.49 -4.69 5.67
C PRO A 118 15.37 -5.61 6.89
N ASN A 119 16.41 -6.36 7.21
CA ASN A 119 16.37 -7.39 8.26
C ASN A 119 15.94 -6.85 9.64
N GLU A 120 16.27 -5.60 9.93
CA GLU A 120 16.01 -4.92 11.22
C GLU A 120 14.58 -4.37 11.30
N VAL A 121 13.81 -4.41 10.21
CA VAL A 121 12.46 -3.83 10.13
C VAL A 121 11.42 -4.95 10.22
N ASP A 122 10.51 -4.82 11.18
CA ASP A 122 9.37 -5.73 11.30
C ASP A 122 8.25 -5.41 10.29
N PHE A 123 7.34 -6.36 10.07
CA PHE A 123 6.27 -6.20 9.09
C PHE A 123 5.33 -5.02 9.38
N LYS A 124 5.07 -4.68 10.66
CA LYS A 124 4.17 -3.59 11.02
C LYS A 124 4.82 -2.25 10.66
N SER A 125 6.08 -2.09 11.03
CA SER A 125 6.87 -0.90 10.69
C SER A 125 7.03 -0.74 9.19
N ALA A 126 7.30 -1.82 8.47
CA ALA A 126 7.41 -1.84 7.01
C ALA A 126 6.08 -1.40 6.34
N ALA A 127 4.94 -1.99 6.72
CA ALA A 127 3.65 -1.63 6.16
C ALA A 127 3.26 -0.18 6.44
N ALA A 128 3.60 0.35 7.64
CA ALA A 128 3.22 1.71 8.04
C ALA A 128 4.09 2.82 7.43
N SER A 129 5.27 2.49 6.90
CA SER A 129 6.26 3.50 6.47
C SER A 129 6.09 3.95 5.02
N LEU A 130 5.58 3.10 4.13
CA LEU A 130 5.79 3.25 2.69
C LEU A 130 5.03 4.44 2.08
N GLU A 131 3.75 4.61 2.41
CA GLU A 131 2.96 5.73 1.88
C GLU A 131 3.59 7.07 2.26
N GLY A 132 3.89 7.26 3.54
CA GLY A 132 4.53 8.48 4.04
C GLY A 132 5.87 8.75 3.37
N ALA A 133 6.74 7.75 3.31
CA ALA A 133 8.05 7.84 2.70
C ALA A 133 7.98 8.16 1.19
N HIS A 134 7.05 7.55 0.46
CA HIS A 134 6.85 7.79 -0.97
C HIS A 134 6.51 9.27 -1.27
N TYR A 135 5.55 9.84 -0.55
CA TYR A 135 5.17 11.24 -0.75
C TYR A 135 6.30 12.19 -0.33
N VAL A 136 6.96 11.91 0.79
CA VAL A 136 8.05 12.75 1.29
C VAL A 136 9.23 12.73 0.33
N TYR A 137 9.64 11.57 -0.14
CA TYR A 137 10.71 11.45 -1.14
C TYR A 137 10.40 12.29 -2.37
N THR A 138 9.17 12.21 -2.88
CA THR A 138 8.72 13.01 -4.02
C THR A 138 8.78 14.51 -3.75
N PHE A 139 8.35 14.96 -2.55
CA PHE A 139 8.35 16.40 -2.20
C PHE A 139 9.78 16.94 -2.09
N ILE A 140 10.65 16.25 -1.37
CA ILE A 140 12.04 16.68 -1.14
C ILE A 140 12.78 16.82 -2.47
N HIS A 141 12.63 15.85 -3.37
CA HIS A 141 13.31 15.90 -4.69
C HIS A 141 12.75 16.98 -5.61
N LYS A 142 11.48 17.38 -5.45
CA LYS A 142 10.90 18.51 -6.22
C LYS A 142 11.37 19.87 -5.76
N VAL A 143 11.73 20.04 -4.49
CA VAL A 143 12.13 21.36 -3.95
C VAL A 143 13.64 21.54 -3.85
N ASN A 144 14.42 20.50 -4.14
CA ASN A 144 15.90 20.55 -4.16
C ASN A 144 16.50 21.14 -2.87
N LEU A 145 16.12 20.57 -1.73
CA LEU A 145 16.58 20.99 -0.40
C LEU A 145 18.11 20.87 -0.29
N LYS A 146 18.71 21.84 0.42
CA LYS A 146 20.14 21.88 0.69
C LYS A 146 20.38 21.95 2.20
N PRO A 147 21.55 21.47 2.69
CA PRO A 147 21.95 21.66 4.07
C PRO A 147 21.88 23.14 4.49
N GLY A 148 21.24 23.41 5.62
CA GLY A 148 21.05 24.77 6.15
C GLY A 148 19.78 25.48 5.68
N ASP A 149 18.99 24.92 4.78
CA ASP A 149 17.71 25.51 4.39
C ASP A 149 16.72 25.54 5.56
N LYS A 150 15.96 26.63 5.66
CA LYS A 150 14.88 26.77 6.64
C LYS A 150 13.57 26.25 6.02
N VAL A 151 13.03 25.18 6.60
CA VAL A 151 11.84 24.48 6.09
C VAL A 151 10.67 24.68 7.04
N LEU A 152 9.54 25.19 6.51
CA LEU A 152 8.26 25.21 7.22
C LEU A 152 7.41 24.01 6.78
N ILE A 153 7.03 23.15 7.72
CA ILE A 153 6.18 22.00 7.48
C ILE A 153 4.79 22.24 8.07
N ASN A 154 3.82 22.48 7.20
CA ASN A 154 2.42 22.57 7.60
C ASN A 154 1.81 21.15 7.68
N GLY A 155 1.08 20.84 8.76
CA GLY A 155 0.51 19.50 8.98
C GLY A 155 1.52 18.45 9.46
N ALA A 156 2.55 18.88 10.19
CA ALA A 156 3.66 18.04 10.68
C ALA A 156 3.22 16.87 11.59
N THR A 157 2.02 16.90 12.17
CA THR A 157 1.46 15.85 13.03
C THR A 157 0.75 14.72 12.26
N GLY A 158 0.50 14.91 10.97
CA GLY A 158 -0.08 13.88 10.10
C GLY A 158 0.95 12.84 9.64
N GLY A 159 0.51 11.70 9.08
CA GLY A 159 1.39 10.62 8.63
C GLY A 159 2.49 11.09 7.67
N ILE A 160 2.13 11.83 6.61
CA ILE A 160 3.11 12.38 5.66
C ILE A 160 3.98 13.45 6.32
N GLY A 161 3.37 14.35 7.13
CA GLY A 161 4.11 15.43 7.79
C GLY A 161 5.14 14.92 8.82
N SER A 162 4.79 13.90 9.59
CA SER A 162 5.71 13.28 10.55
C SER A 162 6.87 12.55 9.84
N ALA A 163 6.61 11.89 8.71
CA ALA A 163 7.66 11.33 7.87
C ALA A 163 8.56 12.44 7.30
N LEU A 164 7.98 13.55 6.81
CA LEU A 164 8.74 14.69 6.29
C LEU A 164 9.68 15.31 7.34
N LEU A 165 9.23 15.42 8.61
CA LEU A 165 10.09 15.88 9.71
C LEU A 165 11.32 15.00 9.92
N GLN A 166 11.19 13.70 9.74
CA GLN A 166 12.32 12.77 9.86
C GLN A 166 13.27 12.90 8.68
N PHE A 167 12.73 12.96 7.45
CA PHE A 167 13.54 13.05 6.25
C PHE A 167 14.32 14.37 6.15
N VAL A 168 13.70 15.53 6.43
CA VAL A 168 14.43 16.82 6.36
C VAL A 168 15.57 16.95 7.39
N LYS A 169 15.57 16.14 8.43
CA LYS A 169 16.68 16.07 9.38
C LYS A 169 17.91 15.34 8.86
N THR A 170 17.79 14.64 7.74
CA THR A 170 18.90 13.92 7.10
C THR A 170 19.64 14.78 6.07
N PHE A 171 19.17 15.99 5.82
CA PHE A 171 19.83 17.01 5.00
C PHE A 171 20.48 18.06 5.89
#